data_056c804621d65bb8de77a21cd7caf433
#
_entry.id   056c804621d65bb8de77a21cd7caf433
#
_cell.length_a   1.000
_cell.length_b   1.000
_cell.length_c   1.000
_cell.angle_alpha   90.00
_cell.angle_beta   90.00
_cell.angle_gamma   90.00
#
_symmetry.space_group_name_H-M   'P 1'
#
loop_
_entity.id
_entity.type
_entity.pdbx_description
1 polymer ?
#
loop_
_entity_poly.entity_id
_entity_poly.type
_entity_poly.pdbx_seq_one_letter_code
_entity_poly.pdbx_strand_id
1 'polypeptide(L)'
;MTRLTVPAGVADDNGTVKPIDFYSMKRLIVIAGAVVVVCMLTIYSVFYLPYGIGYMRTMKKHCEEAKREIAAVEFTGKIVDVKDERLHIRLAEPLLFSKVLPVEYPYRYDDREGILQLLANKPLLHYAKTGMCIEKMQGSDSFVVNNRSFAIYDKKYGRWQ
;
A
#
# COMPACT_ATOMS: atom_id res chain seq x y z
N MET A 1 -9.78 -46.41 -24.39
CA MET A 1 -11.25 -46.37 -24.44
C MET A 1 -11.74 -46.32 -23.00
N THR A 2 -12.04 -45.12 -22.49
CA THR A 2 -12.47 -44.87 -21.11
C THR A 2 -14.01 -44.92 -21.09
N ARG A 3 -14.57 -45.93 -20.43
CA ARG A 3 -16.02 -46.03 -20.22
C ARG A 3 -16.45 -44.97 -19.20
N LEU A 4 -17.27 -44.03 -19.63
CA LEU A 4 -18.02 -43.11 -18.74
C LEU A 4 -19.09 -43.93 -18.00
N THR A 5 -18.88 -44.10 -16.72
CA THR A 5 -19.91 -44.66 -15.81
C THR A 5 -20.97 -43.60 -15.59
N VAL A 6 -22.19 -43.87 -16.03
CA VAL A 6 -23.39 -43.05 -15.77
C VAL A 6 -23.72 -43.18 -14.27
N PRO A 7 -23.97 -42.10 -13.52
CA PRO A 7 -24.35 -42.19 -12.10
C PRO A 7 -25.75 -42.86 -11.98
N ALA A 8 -25.86 -43.81 -11.05
CA ALA A 8 -27.06 -44.52 -10.74
C ALA A 8 -28.17 -43.57 -10.28
N GLY A 9 -29.34 -43.61 -10.92
CA GLY A 9 -30.53 -42.84 -10.49
C GLY A 9 -31.09 -43.38 -9.18
N VAL A 10 -31.76 -42.50 -8.44
CA VAL A 10 -32.51 -42.87 -7.21
C VAL A 10 -33.74 -43.68 -7.62
N ALA A 11 -33.83 -44.94 -7.14
CA ALA A 11 -34.99 -45.80 -7.36
C ALA A 11 -36.10 -45.43 -6.35
N ASP A 12 -37.34 -45.35 -6.81
CA ASP A 12 -38.51 -45.26 -5.96
C ASP A 12 -38.94 -46.64 -5.45
N ASP A 13 -39.90 -46.69 -4.49
CA ASP A 13 -40.36 -47.94 -3.86
C ASP A 13 -40.93 -48.96 -4.83
N ASN A 14 -41.13 -48.60 -6.10
CA ASN A 14 -41.63 -49.49 -7.17
C ASN A 14 -40.52 -49.90 -8.15
N GLY A 15 -39.26 -49.60 -7.87
CA GLY A 15 -38.12 -50.01 -8.72
C GLY A 15 -38.01 -49.27 -10.08
N THR A 16 -38.82 -48.25 -10.30
CA THR A 16 -38.72 -47.42 -11.53
C THR A 16 -37.69 -46.32 -11.33
N VAL A 17 -36.61 -46.39 -12.08
CA VAL A 17 -35.59 -45.34 -12.11
C VAL A 17 -36.13 -44.15 -12.90
N LYS A 18 -36.56 -43.11 -12.21
CA LYS A 18 -36.91 -41.85 -12.87
C LYS A 18 -35.66 -41.19 -13.42
N PRO A 19 -35.64 -40.79 -14.70
CA PRO A 19 -34.51 -40.03 -15.25
C PRO A 19 -34.41 -38.71 -14.45
N ILE A 20 -33.25 -38.44 -13.91
CA ILE A 20 -32.97 -37.15 -13.24
C ILE A 20 -33.19 -36.06 -14.29
N ASP A 21 -34.18 -35.21 -14.04
CA ASP A 21 -34.55 -34.14 -14.95
C ASP A 21 -33.35 -33.19 -15.09
N PHE A 22 -32.69 -33.26 -16.25
CA PHE A 22 -31.46 -32.51 -16.56
C PHE A 22 -31.64 -30.98 -16.39
N TYR A 23 -32.90 -30.54 -16.46
CA TYR A 23 -33.29 -29.15 -16.26
C TYR A 23 -33.28 -28.77 -14.77
N SER A 24 -33.69 -29.67 -13.90
CA SER A 24 -33.63 -29.54 -12.44
C SER A 24 -32.16 -29.44 -11.95
N MET A 25 -31.27 -30.26 -12.51
CA MET A 25 -29.89 -30.27 -12.14
C MET A 25 -29.14 -28.97 -12.54
N LYS A 26 -29.45 -28.42 -13.73
CA LYS A 26 -28.91 -27.11 -14.14
C LYS A 26 -29.36 -25.97 -13.22
N ARG A 27 -30.62 -25.95 -12.80
CA ARG A 27 -31.13 -24.96 -11.84
C ARG A 27 -30.44 -25.08 -10.49
N LEU A 28 -30.23 -26.29 -9.99
CA LEU A 28 -29.51 -26.53 -8.73
C LEU A 28 -28.08 -26.02 -8.76
N ILE A 29 -27.37 -26.25 -9.86
CA ILE A 29 -26.00 -25.75 -10.05
C ILE A 29 -25.95 -24.21 -10.06
N VAL A 30 -26.91 -23.57 -10.73
CA VAL A 30 -26.98 -22.10 -10.76
C VAL A 30 -27.28 -21.52 -9.37
N ILE A 31 -28.22 -22.13 -8.65
CA ILE A 31 -28.57 -21.71 -7.29
C ILE A 31 -27.37 -21.90 -6.34
N ALA A 32 -26.71 -23.06 -6.40
CA ALA A 32 -25.51 -23.31 -5.59
C ALA A 32 -24.39 -22.32 -5.90
N GLY A 33 -24.15 -22.02 -7.18
CA GLY A 33 -23.19 -21.00 -7.59
C GLY A 33 -23.53 -19.60 -7.05
N ALA A 34 -24.81 -19.21 -7.12
CA ALA A 34 -25.27 -17.92 -6.59
C ALA A 34 -25.08 -17.84 -5.06
N VAL A 35 -25.37 -18.91 -4.33
CA VAL A 35 -25.17 -18.98 -2.87
C VAL A 35 -23.68 -18.82 -2.52
N VAL A 36 -22.79 -19.50 -3.23
CA VAL A 36 -21.34 -19.38 -3.02
C VAL A 36 -20.86 -17.95 -3.24
N VAL A 37 -21.31 -17.29 -4.30
CA VAL A 37 -20.95 -15.89 -4.59
C VAL A 37 -21.46 -14.96 -3.48
N VAL A 38 -22.69 -15.11 -3.03
CA VAL A 38 -23.24 -14.31 -1.94
C VAL A 38 -22.47 -14.54 -0.64
N CYS A 39 -22.12 -15.77 -0.30
CA CYS A 39 -21.29 -16.06 0.87
C CYS A 39 -19.90 -15.41 0.78
N MET A 40 -19.25 -15.49 -0.38
CA MET A 40 -17.95 -14.84 -0.61
C MET A 40 -18.04 -13.31 -0.45
N LEU A 41 -19.05 -12.67 -1.03
CA LEU A 41 -19.27 -11.23 -0.91
C LEU A 41 -19.57 -10.82 0.54
N THR A 42 -20.31 -11.64 1.28
CA THR A 42 -20.61 -11.40 2.69
C THR A 42 -19.34 -11.48 3.55
N ILE A 43 -18.55 -12.52 3.36
CA ILE A 43 -17.25 -12.68 4.04
C ILE A 43 -16.34 -11.49 3.73
N TYR A 44 -16.25 -11.11 2.46
CA TYR A 44 -15.43 -9.96 2.06
C TYR A 44 -15.91 -8.66 2.70
N SER A 45 -17.22 -8.38 2.67
CA SER A 45 -17.75 -7.14 3.24
C SER A 45 -17.67 -7.08 4.76
N VAL A 46 -17.84 -8.19 5.47
CA VAL A 46 -17.80 -8.20 6.94
C VAL A 46 -16.38 -8.22 7.51
N PHE A 47 -15.46 -8.95 6.88
CA PHE A 47 -14.12 -9.13 7.42
C PHE A 47 -13.06 -8.24 6.77
N TYR A 48 -13.06 -8.12 5.45
CA TYR A 48 -11.99 -7.40 4.73
C TYR A 48 -12.24 -5.91 4.59
N LEU A 49 -13.48 -5.49 4.35
CA LEU A 49 -13.79 -4.08 4.14
C LEU A 49 -13.54 -3.22 5.40
N PRO A 50 -14.03 -3.59 6.60
CA PRO A 50 -13.75 -2.84 7.83
C PRO A 50 -12.26 -2.82 8.18
N TYR A 51 -11.56 -3.95 7.97
CA TYR A 51 -10.13 -4.04 8.21
C TYR A 51 -9.35 -3.11 7.27
N GLY A 52 -9.69 -3.12 5.97
CA GLY A 52 -9.08 -2.23 4.99
C GLY A 52 -9.34 -0.75 5.29
N ILE A 53 -10.56 -0.37 5.68
CA ILE A 53 -10.90 1.01 6.05
C ILE A 53 -10.15 1.42 7.33
N GLY A 54 -10.09 0.54 8.34
CA GLY A 54 -9.34 0.77 9.56
C GLY A 54 -7.86 0.99 9.29
N TYR A 55 -7.26 0.12 8.48
CA TYR A 55 -5.87 0.23 8.05
C TYR A 55 -5.60 1.56 7.32
N MET A 56 -6.44 1.91 6.35
CA MET A 56 -6.29 3.18 5.61
C MET A 56 -6.41 4.42 6.49
N ARG A 57 -7.31 4.41 7.49
CA ARG A 57 -7.43 5.51 8.46
C ARG A 57 -6.19 5.63 9.33
N THR A 58 -5.69 4.51 9.82
CA THR A 58 -4.46 4.47 10.64
C THR A 58 -3.26 4.94 9.84
N MET A 59 -3.09 4.47 8.61
CA MET A 59 -2.02 4.91 7.72
C MET A 59 -2.10 6.40 7.42
N LYS A 60 -3.30 6.92 7.14
CA LYS A 60 -3.49 8.36 6.93
C LYS A 60 -3.07 9.18 8.16
N LYS A 61 -3.48 8.75 9.36
CA LYS A 61 -3.09 9.41 10.61
C LYS A 61 -1.57 9.44 10.80
N HIS A 62 -0.92 8.30 10.60
CA HIS A 62 0.53 8.20 10.71
C HIS A 62 1.27 9.04 9.65
N CYS A 63 0.76 9.08 8.42
CA CYS A 63 1.33 9.96 7.39
C CYS A 63 1.20 11.45 7.76
N GLU A 64 0.08 11.87 8.35
CA GLU A 64 -0.10 13.25 8.82
C GLU A 64 0.81 13.58 10.02
N GLU A 65 1.02 12.62 10.93
CA GLU A 65 1.98 12.77 12.04
C GLU A 65 3.41 12.90 11.50
N ALA A 66 3.82 12.00 10.61
CA ALA A 66 5.14 12.05 9.98
C ALA A 66 5.36 13.36 9.19
N LYS A 67 4.32 13.86 8.53
CA LYS A 67 4.37 15.16 7.84
C LYS A 67 4.65 16.30 8.81
N ARG A 68 3.98 16.31 9.96
CA ARG A 68 4.20 17.34 10.99
C ARG A 68 5.61 17.25 11.57
N GLU A 69 6.09 16.04 11.83
CA GLU A 69 7.44 15.82 12.36
C GLU A 69 8.50 16.31 11.37
N ILE A 70 8.40 15.93 10.08
CA ILE A 70 9.37 16.40 9.07
C ILE A 70 9.26 17.90 8.81
N ALA A 71 8.05 18.47 8.89
CA ALA A 71 7.87 19.91 8.77
C ALA A 71 8.53 20.69 9.91
N ALA A 72 8.52 20.15 11.13
CA ALA A 72 9.10 20.77 12.30
C ALA A 72 10.64 20.74 12.32
N VAL A 73 11.25 19.89 11.53
CA VAL A 73 12.71 19.67 11.54
C VAL A 73 13.40 20.59 10.55
N GLU A 74 14.55 21.11 10.97
CA GLU A 74 15.50 21.79 10.11
C GLU A 74 16.72 20.88 9.88
N PHE A 75 17.19 20.79 8.66
CA PHE A 75 18.41 20.08 8.38
C PHE A 75 19.11 20.56 7.11
N THR A 76 20.40 20.37 7.09
CA THR A 76 21.24 20.47 5.90
C THR A 76 21.98 19.17 5.69
N GLY A 77 22.21 18.83 4.44
CA GLY A 77 22.90 17.58 4.14
C GLY A 77 23.35 17.50 2.69
N LYS A 78 23.98 16.38 2.37
CA LYS A 78 24.44 16.05 1.03
C LYS A 78 23.77 14.77 0.54
N ILE A 79 23.26 14.78 -0.68
CA ILE A 79 22.70 13.59 -1.32
C ILE A 79 23.85 12.64 -1.61
N VAL A 80 23.83 11.47 -0.99
CA VAL A 80 24.86 10.43 -1.20
C VAL A 80 24.42 9.38 -2.20
N ASP A 81 23.10 9.14 -2.30
CA ASP A 81 22.53 8.19 -3.27
C ASP A 81 21.07 8.54 -3.59
N VAL A 82 20.62 8.08 -4.76
CA VAL A 82 19.21 8.18 -5.20
C VAL A 82 18.78 6.80 -5.64
N LYS A 83 18.03 6.11 -4.79
CA LYS A 83 17.64 4.72 -4.99
C LYS A 83 16.23 4.45 -4.43
N ASP A 84 15.49 3.55 -5.09
CA ASP A 84 14.17 3.07 -4.65
C ASP A 84 13.18 4.21 -4.34
N GLU A 85 13.12 5.21 -5.24
CA GLU A 85 12.30 6.43 -5.09
C GLU A 85 12.65 7.27 -3.85
N ARG A 86 13.84 7.06 -3.26
CA ARG A 86 14.31 7.75 -2.08
C ARG A 86 15.61 8.48 -2.33
N LEU A 87 15.73 9.64 -1.71
CA LEU A 87 17.00 10.34 -1.56
C LEU A 87 17.67 9.84 -0.28
N HIS A 88 18.88 9.38 -0.39
CA HIS A 88 19.75 9.08 0.74
C HIS A 88 20.61 10.31 1.01
N ILE A 89 20.39 10.94 2.14
CA ILE A 89 20.97 12.23 2.50
C ILE A 89 21.84 12.02 3.71
N ARG A 90 23.15 12.29 3.59
CA ARG A 90 24.03 12.38 4.75
C ARG A 90 23.86 13.75 5.37
N LEU A 91 23.39 13.78 6.61
CA LEU A 91 23.14 15.00 7.34
C LEU A 91 24.46 15.62 7.86
N ALA A 92 24.50 16.94 7.93
CA ALA A 92 25.62 17.67 8.53
C ALA A 92 25.61 17.50 10.06
N GLU A 93 24.41 17.45 10.65
CA GLU A 93 24.20 17.24 12.09
C GLU A 93 23.18 16.11 12.31
N PRO A 94 23.35 15.29 13.36
CA PRO A 94 22.41 14.21 13.66
C PRO A 94 21.05 14.79 14.06
N LEU A 95 19.98 14.20 13.52
CA LEU A 95 18.62 14.57 13.87
C LEU A 95 18.10 13.71 15.03
N LEU A 96 17.45 14.34 15.99
CA LEU A 96 16.76 13.66 17.05
C LEU A 96 15.32 13.37 16.61
N PHE A 97 15.11 12.19 16.01
CA PHE A 97 13.76 11.69 15.76
C PHE A 97 13.30 10.80 16.89
N SER A 98 12.10 11.03 17.37
CA SER A 98 11.55 10.31 18.55
C SER A 98 11.11 8.88 18.26
N LYS A 99 11.04 8.44 16.99
CA LYS A 99 10.54 7.10 16.63
C LYS A 99 11.24 6.51 15.41
N VAL A 100 11.56 5.20 15.50
CA VAL A 100 11.87 4.38 14.33
C VAL A 100 10.58 4.16 13.55
N LEU A 101 10.47 4.75 12.37
CA LEU A 101 9.28 4.64 11.53
C LEU A 101 9.38 3.45 10.56
N PRO A 102 8.26 2.77 10.23
CA PRO A 102 8.22 1.70 9.23
C PRO A 102 8.70 2.16 7.84
N VAL A 103 9.08 1.21 7.00
CA VAL A 103 9.63 1.44 5.65
C VAL A 103 8.68 2.24 4.73
N GLU A 104 7.38 2.19 4.98
CA GLU A 104 6.33 2.85 4.18
C GLU A 104 6.20 4.36 4.44
N TYR A 105 6.96 4.89 5.40
CA TYR A 105 6.87 6.30 5.77
C TYR A 105 7.66 7.21 4.83
N PRO A 106 7.29 8.49 4.73
CA PRO A 106 7.93 9.44 3.83
C PRO A 106 9.41 9.66 4.13
N TYR A 107 9.85 9.36 5.34
CA TYR A 107 11.26 9.42 5.71
C TYR A 107 11.66 8.29 6.68
N ARG A 108 12.93 7.95 6.66
CA ARG A 108 13.58 7.04 7.59
C ARG A 108 14.95 7.60 7.93
N TYR A 109 15.27 7.65 9.20
CA TYR A 109 16.59 8.08 9.66
C TYR A 109 17.37 6.90 10.23
N ASP A 110 18.58 6.73 9.77
CA ASP A 110 19.56 5.81 10.33
C ASP A 110 20.56 6.61 11.16
N ASP A 111 20.43 6.50 12.47
CA ASP A 111 21.25 7.21 13.46
C ASP A 111 22.71 6.74 13.47
N ARG A 112 22.99 5.49 13.07
CA ARG A 112 24.34 4.94 13.02
C ARG A 112 25.16 5.49 11.87
N GLU A 113 24.51 5.64 10.73
CA GLU A 113 25.15 6.14 9.51
C GLU A 113 24.98 7.66 9.33
N GLY A 114 24.09 8.28 10.10
CA GLY A 114 23.70 9.69 9.92
C GLY A 114 23.01 9.94 8.58
N ILE A 115 22.29 8.91 8.06
CA ILE A 115 21.63 8.96 6.76
C ILE A 115 20.13 9.11 6.93
N LEU A 116 19.59 10.18 6.36
CA LEU A 116 18.16 10.39 6.18
C LEU A 116 17.72 9.85 4.81
N GLN A 117 16.82 8.88 4.79
CA GLN A 117 16.16 8.38 3.59
C GLN A 117 14.83 9.10 3.43
N LEU A 118 14.70 9.89 2.39
CA LEU A 118 13.53 10.71 2.12
C LEU A 118 12.83 10.21 0.86
N LEU A 119 11.54 9.91 0.94
CA LEU A 119 10.73 9.62 -0.25
C LEU A 119 10.61 10.91 -1.07
N ALA A 120 10.98 10.85 -2.33
CA ALA A 120 11.01 12.01 -3.19
C ALA A 120 9.98 11.92 -4.31
N ASN A 121 9.41 13.06 -4.70
CA ASN A 121 8.52 13.12 -5.85
C ASN A 121 9.32 13.01 -7.17
N LYS A 122 8.65 12.65 -8.25
CA LYS A 122 9.29 12.48 -9.56
C LYS A 122 10.12 13.69 -10.02
N PRO A 123 9.66 14.95 -9.91
CA PRO A 123 10.47 16.11 -10.25
C PRO A 123 11.77 16.20 -9.47
N LEU A 124 11.72 15.90 -8.16
CA LEU A 124 12.91 15.92 -7.31
C LEU A 124 13.85 14.77 -7.64
N LEU A 125 13.33 13.55 -7.85
CA LEU A 125 14.14 12.40 -8.27
C LEU A 125 14.85 12.61 -9.60
N HIS A 126 14.20 13.27 -10.56
CA HIS A 126 14.82 13.58 -11.86
C HIS A 126 15.91 14.65 -11.76
N TYR A 127 15.79 15.57 -10.80
CA TYR A 127 16.73 16.67 -10.62
C TYR A 127 17.90 16.29 -9.71
N ALA A 128 17.61 15.57 -8.62
CA ALA A 128 18.58 15.25 -7.58
C ALA A 128 19.66 14.31 -8.09
N LYS A 129 20.92 14.67 -7.76
CA LYS A 129 22.09 13.85 -8.09
C LYS A 129 22.97 13.73 -6.86
N THR A 130 23.70 12.64 -6.78
CA THR A 130 24.75 12.45 -5.76
C THR A 130 25.70 13.63 -5.71
N GLY A 131 26.00 14.09 -4.51
CA GLY A 131 26.88 15.24 -4.26
C GLY A 131 26.16 16.59 -4.16
N MET A 132 24.87 16.69 -4.54
CA MET A 132 24.11 17.93 -4.37
C MET A 132 23.80 18.20 -2.90
N CYS A 133 23.81 19.48 -2.52
CA CYS A 133 23.36 19.92 -1.21
C CYS A 133 21.84 20.00 -1.17
N ILE A 134 21.29 19.59 -0.05
CA ILE A 134 19.86 19.70 0.26
C ILE A 134 19.70 20.40 1.60
N GLU A 135 18.76 21.32 1.64
CA GLU A 135 18.46 22.12 2.83
C GLU A 135 16.95 22.10 3.08
N LYS A 136 16.57 22.06 4.31
CA LYS A 136 15.19 22.20 4.76
C LYS A 136 15.13 23.15 5.94
N MET A 137 14.35 24.20 5.80
CA MET A 137 14.07 25.13 6.90
C MET A 137 12.95 24.58 7.80
N GLN A 138 13.05 24.89 9.08
CA GLN A 138 12.00 24.58 10.04
C GLN A 138 10.65 25.19 9.61
N GLY A 139 9.57 24.41 9.72
CA GLY A 139 8.24 24.83 9.32
C GLY A 139 7.98 24.89 7.82
N SER A 140 8.99 24.64 6.98
CA SER A 140 8.82 24.64 5.53
C SER A 140 8.23 23.34 5.02
N ASP A 141 7.29 23.43 4.06
CA ASP A 141 6.74 22.29 3.31
C ASP A 141 7.57 21.99 2.05
N SER A 142 8.78 22.54 1.96
CA SER A 142 9.66 22.37 0.80
C SER A 142 11.09 22.11 1.19
N PHE A 143 11.81 21.45 0.30
CA PHE A 143 13.27 21.29 0.34
C PHE A 143 13.90 22.19 -0.71
N VAL A 144 15.10 22.67 -0.44
CA VAL A 144 15.92 23.38 -1.40
C VAL A 144 17.08 22.47 -1.79
N VAL A 145 17.21 22.16 -3.08
CA VAL A 145 18.32 21.38 -3.63
C VAL A 145 19.06 22.25 -4.62
N ASN A 146 20.31 22.58 -4.35
CA ASN A 146 21.12 23.48 -5.19
C ASN A 146 20.35 24.74 -5.63
N ASN A 147 19.78 25.49 -4.69
CA ASN A 147 19.00 26.71 -4.89
C ASN A 147 17.64 26.52 -5.63
N ARG A 148 17.18 25.30 -5.81
CA ARG A 148 15.87 25.02 -6.40
C ARG A 148 14.95 24.40 -5.35
N SER A 149 13.75 24.96 -5.20
CA SER A 149 12.76 24.49 -4.23
C SER A 149 11.90 23.37 -4.79
N PHE A 150 11.65 22.34 -3.98
CA PHE A 150 10.79 21.21 -4.27
C PHE A 150 9.84 20.99 -3.11
N ALA A 151 8.55 20.84 -3.40
CA ALA A 151 7.57 20.53 -2.37
C ALA A 151 7.81 19.13 -1.76
N ILE A 152 7.68 19.03 -0.44
CA ILE A 152 7.71 17.75 0.27
C ILE A 152 6.49 16.91 -0.09
N TYR A 153 5.37 17.57 -0.41
CA TYR A 153 4.08 16.95 -0.59
C TYR A 153 3.43 17.37 -1.92
N ASP A 154 3.07 16.39 -2.74
CA ASP A 154 2.27 16.65 -3.93
C ASP A 154 0.78 16.53 -3.60
N LYS A 155 0.09 17.67 -3.52
CA LYS A 155 -1.36 17.76 -3.27
C LYS A 155 -2.20 16.99 -4.28
N LYS A 156 -1.69 16.80 -5.51
CA LYS A 156 -2.43 16.19 -6.62
C LYS A 156 -2.78 14.72 -6.37
N TYR A 157 -1.96 14.01 -5.61
CA TYR A 157 -2.12 12.57 -5.42
C TYR A 157 -2.43 12.16 -3.99
N GLY A 158 -2.47 13.07 -3.03
CA GLY A 158 -2.69 12.74 -1.61
C GLY A 158 -1.65 11.77 -1.05
N ARG A 159 -0.55 11.58 -1.75
CA ARG A 159 0.57 10.70 -1.40
C ARG A 159 1.82 11.54 -1.23
N TRP A 160 2.64 11.13 -0.29
CA TRP A 160 4.02 11.55 -0.22
C TRP A 160 4.71 10.95 -1.46
N GLN A 161 5.01 11.77 -2.41
CA GLN A 161 5.82 11.39 -3.57
C GLN A 161 7.05 12.27 -3.62
#